data_56adc26aa7b23225fddf602ac9e0938e
#
_entry.id   56adc26aa7b23225fddf602ac9e0938e
#
_cell.length_a   1.000
_cell.length_b   1.000
_cell.length_c   1.000
_cell.angle_alpha   90.00
_cell.angle_beta   90.00
_cell.angle_gamma   90.00
#
_symmetry.space_group_name_H-M   'P 1'
#
loop_
_entity.id
_entity.type
_entity.pdbx_description
1 polymer ?
#
loop_
_entity_poly.entity_id
_entity_poly.type
_entity_poly.pdbx_seq_one_letter_code
_entity_poly.pdbx_strand_id
1 'polypeptide(L)'
;MSGWIITAAAVLLIGVAVLFLLSVTARVPGNLRVRDGRLAPCPASPNCVCSQADDSEHWIAPLTVNGDVGGAMARLRTVVLETPRTVVTEETAVYLRVEFRSAIFRFVDDAEFWLEPEIRRIHLRSCSRAGHSDLGVNRQRAEWIRRAFTLVDRPASRSPAGSFGDATGDVPTAAETH
;
A
#
# COMPACT_ATOMS: atom_id res chain seq x y z
N MET A 1 -20.01 41.55 -22.03
CA MET A 1 -19.21 40.30 -21.99
C MET A 1 -19.51 39.55 -23.25
N SER A 2 -18.51 39.21 -24.07
CA SER A 2 -18.72 38.59 -25.39
C SER A 2 -19.26 37.14 -25.21
N GLY A 3 -20.22 36.73 -26.07
CA GLY A 3 -20.91 35.44 -26.02
C GLY A 3 -19.98 34.24 -25.94
N TRP A 4 -18.77 34.32 -26.52
CA TRP A 4 -17.76 33.25 -26.47
C TRP A 4 -17.25 32.94 -25.04
N ILE A 5 -17.18 33.95 -24.13
CA ILE A 5 -16.80 33.73 -22.72
C ILE A 5 -17.88 32.90 -22.00
N ILE A 6 -19.15 33.21 -22.26
CA ILE A 6 -20.28 32.47 -21.68
C ILE A 6 -20.28 31.03 -22.19
N THR A 7 -20.06 30.83 -23.49
CA THR A 7 -19.96 29.49 -24.10
C THR A 7 -18.80 28.68 -23.51
N ALA A 8 -17.61 29.29 -23.39
CA ALA A 8 -16.44 28.63 -22.81
C ALA A 8 -16.69 28.25 -21.33
N ALA A 9 -17.29 29.14 -20.55
CA ALA A 9 -17.65 28.85 -19.15
C ALA A 9 -18.68 27.70 -19.05
N ALA A 10 -19.67 27.66 -19.92
CA ALA A 10 -20.66 26.60 -19.95
C ALA A 10 -20.03 25.25 -20.29
N VAL A 11 -19.17 25.19 -21.31
CA VAL A 11 -18.43 23.97 -21.68
C VAL A 11 -17.57 23.45 -20.54
N LEU A 12 -16.85 24.36 -19.85
CA LEU A 12 -16.04 23.98 -18.66
C LEU A 12 -16.90 23.41 -17.54
N LEU A 13 -18.02 24.06 -17.21
CA LEU A 13 -18.94 23.59 -16.18
C LEU A 13 -19.53 22.22 -16.50
N ILE A 14 -19.93 21.99 -17.76
CA ILE A 14 -20.42 20.69 -18.21
C ILE A 14 -19.30 19.63 -18.06
N GLY A 15 -18.07 19.93 -18.47
CA GLY A 15 -16.94 19.03 -18.33
C GLY A 15 -16.69 18.64 -16.85
N VAL A 16 -16.71 19.61 -15.94
CA VAL A 16 -16.57 19.37 -14.49
C VAL A 16 -17.71 18.51 -13.96
N ALA A 17 -18.96 18.81 -14.37
CA ALA A 17 -20.13 18.03 -13.95
C ALA A 17 -20.07 16.57 -14.43
N VAL A 18 -19.62 16.34 -15.68
CA VAL A 18 -19.42 14.99 -16.22
C VAL A 18 -18.36 14.23 -15.44
N LEU A 19 -17.19 14.84 -15.15
CA LEU A 19 -16.14 14.21 -14.37
C LEU A 19 -16.63 13.87 -12.96
N PHE A 20 -17.37 14.77 -12.32
CA PHE A 20 -17.96 14.51 -11.02
C PHE A 20 -18.97 13.34 -11.06
N LEU A 21 -19.84 13.32 -12.07
CA LEU A 21 -20.82 12.24 -12.24
C LEU A 21 -20.14 10.89 -12.45
N LEU A 22 -19.10 10.82 -13.30
CA LEU A 22 -18.30 9.61 -13.50
C LEU A 22 -17.67 9.12 -12.18
N SER A 23 -17.20 10.02 -11.34
CA SER A 23 -16.63 9.68 -10.05
C SER A 23 -17.65 9.07 -9.10
N VAL A 24 -18.82 9.67 -8.95
CA VAL A 24 -19.83 9.21 -7.97
C VAL A 24 -20.60 7.98 -8.43
N THR A 25 -20.64 7.71 -9.73
CA THR A 25 -21.30 6.52 -10.31
C THR A 25 -20.37 5.32 -10.45
N ALA A 26 -19.06 5.48 -10.24
CA ALA A 26 -18.06 4.41 -10.33
C ALA A 26 -18.33 3.32 -9.29
N ARG A 27 -18.62 2.10 -9.76
CA ARG A 27 -18.96 0.96 -8.90
C ARG A 27 -17.71 0.25 -8.42
N VAL A 28 -17.81 -0.39 -7.26
CA VAL A 28 -16.78 -1.31 -6.77
C VAL A 28 -16.66 -2.48 -7.74
N PRO A 29 -15.43 -2.82 -8.23
CA PRO A 29 -15.24 -3.96 -9.11
C PRO A 29 -15.64 -5.29 -8.44
N GLY A 30 -16.34 -6.15 -9.18
CA GLY A 30 -16.78 -7.46 -8.65
C GLY A 30 -15.68 -8.53 -8.63
N ASN A 31 -14.50 -8.24 -9.18
CA ASN A 31 -13.37 -9.16 -9.28
C ASN A 31 -12.27 -8.90 -8.26
N LEU A 32 -12.54 -8.14 -7.21
CA LEU A 32 -11.61 -7.93 -6.10
C LEU A 32 -11.43 -9.22 -5.29
N ARG A 33 -10.34 -9.30 -4.54
CA ARG A 33 -9.87 -10.42 -3.72
C ARG A 33 -8.97 -11.40 -4.48
N VAL A 34 -8.26 -12.17 -3.68
CA VAL A 34 -7.37 -13.24 -4.17
C VAL A 34 -8.21 -14.46 -4.59
N ARG A 35 -7.91 -14.99 -5.77
CA ARG A 35 -8.46 -16.23 -6.29
C ARG A 35 -7.31 -17.08 -6.82
N ASP A 36 -7.23 -18.32 -6.41
CA ASP A 36 -6.18 -19.27 -6.84
C ASP A 36 -4.75 -18.71 -6.69
N GLY A 37 -4.48 -18.01 -5.56
CA GLY A 37 -3.17 -17.40 -5.30
C GLY A 37 -2.83 -16.19 -6.16
N ARG A 38 -3.82 -15.55 -6.78
CA ARG A 38 -3.60 -14.35 -7.62
C ARG A 38 -4.62 -13.26 -7.33
N LEU A 39 -4.15 -12.02 -7.39
CA LEU A 39 -4.99 -10.83 -7.50
C LEU A 39 -5.59 -10.77 -8.91
N ALA A 40 -6.68 -10.05 -9.08
CA ALA A 40 -7.29 -9.89 -10.39
C ALA A 40 -6.31 -9.24 -11.39
N PRO A 41 -6.33 -9.63 -12.68
CA PRO A 41 -5.52 -8.98 -13.70
C PRO A 41 -5.91 -7.52 -13.88
N CYS A 42 -4.99 -6.71 -14.39
CA CYS A 42 -5.28 -5.36 -14.84
C CYS A 42 -6.16 -5.39 -16.11
N PRO A 43 -7.06 -4.41 -16.28
CA PRO A 43 -7.70 -4.18 -17.58
C PRO A 43 -6.63 -3.71 -18.61
N ALA A 44 -6.97 -3.68 -19.88
CA ALA A 44 -6.07 -3.20 -20.93
C ALA A 44 -5.77 -1.68 -20.87
N SER A 45 -6.40 -0.95 -19.97
CA SER A 45 -6.20 0.49 -19.79
C SER A 45 -5.02 0.76 -18.84
N PRO A 46 -4.20 1.82 -19.08
CA PRO A 46 -2.97 2.08 -18.33
C PRO A 46 -3.20 2.63 -16.91
N ASN A 47 -4.43 2.57 -16.40
CA ASN A 47 -4.81 3.07 -15.07
C ASN A 47 -4.73 2.01 -13.96
N CYS A 48 -3.95 0.96 -14.16
CA CYS A 48 -3.79 -0.17 -13.23
C CYS A 48 -2.33 -0.62 -13.17
N VAL A 49 -1.88 -1.03 -11.98
CA VAL A 49 -0.63 -1.77 -11.79
C VAL A 49 -0.87 -3.00 -10.94
N CYS A 50 -0.13 -4.08 -11.21
CA CYS A 50 -0.23 -5.34 -10.46
C CYS A 50 1.13 -6.03 -10.41
N SER A 51 1.51 -6.53 -9.23
CA SER A 51 2.77 -7.25 -9.06
C SER A 51 2.77 -8.66 -9.65
N GLN A 52 1.62 -9.13 -10.09
CA GLN A 52 1.44 -10.42 -10.75
C GLN A 52 1.02 -10.25 -12.22
N ALA A 53 1.20 -9.05 -12.82
CA ALA A 53 0.95 -8.83 -14.24
C ALA A 53 2.04 -9.49 -15.08
N ASP A 54 1.63 -10.00 -16.25
CA ASP A 54 2.53 -10.69 -17.19
C ASP A 54 3.16 -9.71 -18.20
N ASP A 55 2.59 -8.50 -18.34
CA ASP A 55 3.09 -7.44 -19.21
C ASP A 55 3.82 -6.34 -18.43
N SER A 56 4.78 -5.69 -19.10
CA SER A 56 5.64 -4.67 -18.47
C SER A 56 4.92 -3.35 -18.20
N GLU A 57 3.82 -3.05 -18.87
CA GLU A 57 3.06 -1.82 -18.70
C GLU A 57 2.35 -1.80 -17.35
N HIS A 58 1.76 -2.94 -16.96
CA HIS A 58 1.05 -3.09 -15.70
C HIS A 58 1.92 -3.63 -14.57
N TRP A 59 3.04 -4.26 -14.90
CA TRP A 59 3.88 -4.87 -13.88
C TRP A 59 4.53 -3.85 -12.94
N ILE A 60 4.57 -4.20 -11.65
CA ILE A 60 5.28 -3.49 -10.60
C ILE A 60 5.86 -4.51 -9.61
N ALA A 61 7.01 -4.22 -9.00
CA ALA A 61 7.60 -5.13 -8.03
C ALA A 61 6.72 -5.31 -6.78
N PRO A 62 6.56 -6.55 -6.24
CA PRO A 62 5.91 -6.78 -4.95
C PRO A 62 6.71 -6.14 -3.81
N LEU A 63 6.10 -6.04 -2.61
CA LEU A 63 6.82 -5.67 -1.40
C LEU A 63 7.51 -6.90 -0.82
N THR A 64 8.78 -6.75 -0.42
CA THR A 64 9.53 -7.80 0.28
C THR A 64 9.36 -7.62 1.78
N VAL A 65 9.05 -8.70 2.51
CA VAL A 65 8.95 -8.70 3.97
C VAL A 65 10.29 -9.13 4.56
N ASN A 66 11.01 -8.18 5.18
CA ASN A 66 12.31 -8.40 5.83
C ASN A 66 12.16 -8.60 7.34
N GLY A 67 11.16 -7.96 7.94
CA GLY A 67 10.82 -8.05 9.35
C GLY A 67 10.03 -9.31 9.72
N ASP A 68 9.33 -9.27 10.84
CA ASP A 68 8.41 -10.33 11.24
C ASP A 68 7.23 -10.44 10.26
N VAL A 69 6.98 -11.66 9.77
CA VAL A 69 5.89 -11.91 8.80
C VAL A 69 4.52 -11.72 9.43
N GLY A 70 4.34 -12.13 10.70
CA GLY A 70 3.05 -12.02 11.40
C GLY A 70 2.59 -10.56 11.56
N GLY A 71 3.52 -9.62 11.73
CA GLY A 71 3.22 -8.19 11.84
C GLY A 71 3.24 -7.42 10.50
N ALA A 72 3.52 -8.07 9.37
CA ALA A 72 3.75 -7.40 8.09
C ALA A 72 2.52 -6.59 7.61
N MET A 73 1.32 -7.16 7.70
CA MET A 73 0.09 -6.50 7.26
C MET A 73 -0.27 -5.30 8.16
N ALA A 74 -0.03 -5.38 9.47
CA ALA A 74 -0.23 -4.24 10.38
C ALA A 74 0.73 -3.08 10.06
N ARG A 75 2.01 -3.38 9.78
CA ARG A 75 2.96 -2.36 9.33
C ARG A 75 2.56 -1.75 7.99
N LEU A 76 2.12 -2.56 7.03
CA LEU A 76 1.63 -2.07 5.75
C LEU A 76 0.41 -1.16 5.93
N ARG A 77 -0.54 -1.55 6.78
CA ARG A 77 -1.71 -0.74 7.11
C ARG A 77 -1.31 0.65 7.62
N THR A 78 -0.33 0.71 8.52
CA THR A 78 0.19 2.00 9.01
C THR A 78 0.71 2.85 7.86
N VAL A 79 1.52 2.29 6.98
CA VAL A 79 2.07 3.00 5.80
C VAL A 79 0.97 3.49 4.87
N VAL A 80 -0.01 2.68 4.51
CA VAL A 80 -1.05 3.11 3.55
C VAL A 80 -1.94 4.21 4.12
N LEU A 81 -2.15 4.23 5.44
CA LEU A 81 -2.93 5.28 6.12
C LEU A 81 -2.22 6.64 6.19
N GLU A 82 -0.92 6.72 5.94
CA GLU A 82 -0.20 7.99 5.77
C GLU A 82 -0.62 8.72 4.48
N THR A 83 -1.19 7.98 3.50
CA THR A 83 -1.73 8.60 2.28
C THR A 83 -3.05 9.30 2.60
N PRO A 84 -3.18 10.60 2.31
CA PRO A 84 -4.42 11.32 2.57
C PRO A 84 -5.62 10.72 1.85
N ARG A 85 -6.81 10.78 2.47
CA ARG A 85 -8.09 10.31 1.92
C ARG A 85 -8.11 8.81 1.61
N THR A 86 -7.38 8.03 2.42
CA THR A 86 -7.36 6.57 2.39
C THR A 86 -8.43 6.01 3.31
N VAL A 87 -9.15 5.00 2.85
CA VAL A 87 -10.13 4.25 3.64
C VAL A 87 -9.81 2.76 3.54
N VAL A 88 -9.56 2.12 4.68
CA VAL A 88 -9.48 0.65 4.76
C VAL A 88 -10.88 0.09 4.64
N THR A 89 -11.12 -0.78 3.66
CA THR A 89 -12.43 -1.37 3.38
C THR A 89 -12.52 -2.85 3.72
N GLU A 90 -11.37 -3.53 3.76
CA GLU A 90 -11.28 -4.92 4.18
C GLU A 90 -9.87 -5.20 4.74
N GLU A 91 -9.81 -5.96 5.83
CA GLU A 91 -8.55 -6.33 6.48
C GLU A 91 -8.64 -7.73 7.08
N THR A 92 -7.64 -8.55 6.79
CA THR A 92 -7.41 -9.87 7.41
C THR A 92 -5.93 -10.02 7.76
N ALA A 93 -5.54 -11.15 8.34
CA ALA A 93 -4.13 -11.43 8.63
C ALA A 93 -3.22 -11.44 7.39
N VAL A 94 -3.77 -11.70 6.20
CA VAL A 94 -2.99 -11.85 4.94
C VAL A 94 -3.50 -10.97 3.80
N TYR A 95 -4.56 -10.21 3.99
CA TYR A 95 -5.16 -9.39 2.93
C TYR A 95 -5.59 -8.03 3.46
N LEU A 96 -5.30 -6.98 2.68
CA LEU A 96 -5.71 -5.62 2.96
C LEU A 96 -6.27 -4.99 1.67
N ARG A 97 -7.46 -4.42 1.75
CA ARG A 97 -8.04 -3.60 0.69
C ARG A 97 -8.27 -2.18 1.18
N VAL A 98 -7.85 -1.23 0.36
CA VAL A 98 -8.03 0.20 0.64
C VAL A 98 -8.59 0.93 -0.57
N GLU A 99 -9.33 1.99 -0.31
CA GLU A 99 -9.76 2.97 -1.30
C GLU A 99 -8.95 4.25 -1.13
N PHE A 100 -8.35 4.73 -2.21
CA PHE A 100 -7.75 6.06 -2.29
C PHE A 100 -8.67 6.99 -3.06
N ARG A 101 -8.85 8.22 -2.56
CA ARG A 101 -9.74 9.19 -3.19
C ARG A 101 -8.99 10.43 -3.65
N SER A 102 -9.19 10.84 -4.91
CA SER A 102 -8.61 12.08 -5.42
C SER A 102 -9.17 13.31 -4.68
N ALA A 103 -8.39 14.41 -4.65
CA ALA A 103 -8.73 15.58 -3.85
C ALA A 103 -9.95 16.35 -4.41
N ILE A 104 -10.02 16.51 -5.73
CA ILE A 104 -10.99 17.40 -6.40
C ILE A 104 -12.24 16.61 -6.84
N PHE A 105 -12.07 15.68 -7.77
CA PHE A 105 -13.20 14.97 -8.37
C PHE A 105 -13.62 13.72 -7.59
N ARG A 106 -12.92 13.38 -6.50
CA ARG A 106 -13.25 12.24 -5.64
C ARG A 106 -13.18 10.88 -6.37
N PHE A 107 -12.45 10.79 -7.48
CA PHE A 107 -12.18 9.50 -8.12
C PHE A 107 -11.62 8.50 -7.13
N VAL A 108 -12.08 7.26 -7.24
CA VAL A 108 -11.69 6.18 -6.33
C VAL A 108 -10.78 5.22 -7.07
N ASP A 109 -9.64 4.93 -6.45
CA ASP A 109 -8.75 3.85 -6.84
C ASP A 109 -8.83 2.76 -5.77
N ASP A 110 -9.05 1.51 -6.18
CA ASP A 110 -8.93 0.35 -5.30
C ASP A 110 -7.49 -0.14 -5.29
N ALA A 111 -6.93 -0.34 -4.10
CA ALA A 111 -5.68 -1.06 -3.94
C ALA A 111 -5.88 -2.29 -3.06
N GLU A 112 -5.30 -3.38 -3.48
CA GLU A 112 -5.32 -4.68 -2.84
C GLU A 112 -3.89 -5.09 -2.52
N PHE A 113 -3.69 -5.64 -1.34
CA PHE A 113 -2.42 -6.19 -0.88
C PHE A 113 -2.66 -7.58 -0.33
N TRP A 114 -1.89 -8.54 -0.79
CA TRP A 114 -1.98 -9.92 -0.36
C TRP A 114 -0.61 -10.45 0.05
N LEU A 115 -0.51 -10.87 1.31
CA LEU A 115 0.69 -11.48 1.87
C LEU A 115 0.74 -12.96 1.50
N GLU A 116 1.83 -13.37 0.87
CA GLU A 116 2.22 -14.76 0.68
C GLU A 116 3.38 -15.06 1.65
N PRO A 117 3.06 -15.67 2.83
CA PRO A 117 4.01 -15.78 3.94
C PRO A 117 5.23 -16.65 3.62
N GLU A 118 5.04 -17.71 2.83
CA GLU A 118 6.05 -18.73 2.51
C GLU A 118 7.24 -18.11 1.75
N ILE A 119 6.96 -17.19 0.85
CA ILE A 119 7.97 -16.49 0.06
C ILE A 119 8.24 -15.08 0.56
N ARG A 120 7.63 -14.68 1.69
CA ARG A 120 7.81 -13.38 2.35
C ARG A 120 7.59 -12.20 1.41
N ARG A 121 6.49 -12.24 0.65
CA ARG A 121 6.09 -11.18 -0.29
C ARG A 121 4.68 -10.70 -0.03
N ILE A 122 4.49 -9.39 -0.24
CA ILE A 122 3.15 -8.83 -0.34
C ILE A 122 2.93 -8.44 -1.79
N HIS A 123 2.06 -9.18 -2.46
CA HIS A 123 1.58 -8.83 -3.78
C HIS A 123 0.65 -7.63 -3.69
N LEU A 124 0.64 -6.82 -4.73
CA LEU A 124 -0.21 -5.64 -4.76
C LEU A 124 -0.85 -5.45 -6.14
N ARG A 125 -2.03 -4.88 -6.12
CA ARG A 125 -2.74 -4.36 -7.29
C ARG A 125 -3.33 -3.00 -6.93
N SER A 126 -3.20 -2.00 -7.81
CA SER A 126 -3.84 -0.69 -7.65
C SER A 126 -4.45 -0.27 -8.97
N CYS A 127 -5.74 0.04 -8.98
CA CYS A 127 -6.51 0.26 -10.21
C CYS A 127 -7.59 1.32 -9.99
N SER A 128 -7.73 2.25 -10.93
CA SER A 128 -8.80 3.23 -10.90
C SER A 128 -10.14 2.62 -11.31
N ARG A 129 -11.24 3.00 -10.62
CA ARG A 129 -12.60 2.56 -10.96
C ARG A 129 -13.14 3.22 -12.21
N ALA A 130 -12.65 4.40 -12.55
CA ALA A 130 -13.14 5.19 -13.68
C ALA A 130 -11.99 5.84 -14.44
N GLY A 131 -12.22 6.10 -15.72
CA GLY A 131 -11.24 6.73 -16.61
C GLY A 131 -10.33 5.72 -17.31
N HIS A 132 -9.83 6.11 -18.49
CA HIS A 132 -8.89 5.30 -19.28
C HIS A 132 -7.46 5.42 -18.73
N SER A 133 -7.07 6.61 -18.26
CA SER A 133 -5.74 6.88 -17.72
C SER A 133 -5.84 7.59 -16.37
N ASP A 134 -4.95 7.22 -15.45
CA ASP A 134 -4.77 7.85 -14.13
C ASP A 134 -3.53 8.75 -14.07
N LEU A 135 -2.89 9.01 -15.22
CA LEU A 135 -1.63 9.77 -15.33
C LEU A 135 -0.49 9.16 -14.49
N GLY A 136 -0.51 7.85 -14.26
CA GLY A 136 0.49 7.12 -13.50
C GLY A 136 0.37 7.23 -11.97
N VAL A 137 -0.74 7.75 -11.46
CA VAL A 137 -0.96 7.95 -10.02
C VAL A 137 -0.94 6.62 -9.26
N ASN A 138 -1.55 5.55 -9.79
CA ASN A 138 -1.52 4.23 -9.16
C ASN A 138 -0.09 3.69 -9.04
N ARG A 139 0.73 3.83 -10.09
CA ARG A 139 2.14 3.41 -10.06
C ARG A 139 2.96 4.23 -9.06
N GLN A 140 2.83 5.55 -9.08
CA GLN A 140 3.57 6.43 -8.17
C GLN A 140 3.22 6.13 -6.70
N ARG A 141 1.94 5.91 -6.40
CA ARG A 141 1.46 5.54 -5.06
C ARG A 141 2.01 4.18 -4.63
N ALA A 142 1.92 3.17 -5.48
CA ALA A 142 2.43 1.83 -5.19
C ALA A 142 3.95 1.85 -4.93
N GLU A 143 4.72 2.60 -5.72
CA GLU A 143 6.16 2.78 -5.52
C GLU A 143 6.49 3.53 -4.22
N TRP A 144 5.68 4.54 -3.86
CA TRP A 144 5.83 5.23 -2.58
C TRP A 144 5.56 4.29 -1.41
N ILE A 145 4.45 3.54 -1.44
CA ILE A 145 4.09 2.55 -0.41
C ILE A 145 5.22 1.52 -0.27
N ARG A 146 5.75 0.99 -1.37
CA ARG A 146 6.85 0.01 -1.35
C ARG A 146 8.08 0.57 -0.66
N ARG A 147 8.50 1.80 -0.97
CA ARG A 147 9.64 2.47 -0.32
C ARG A 147 9.38 2.72 1.17
N ALA A 148 8.21 3.25 1.52
CA ALA A 148 7.85 3.52 2.91
C ALA A 148 7.77 2.22 3.73
N PHE A 149 7.18 1.16 3.16
CA PHE A 149 7.13 -0.15 3.80
C PHE A 149 8.53 -0.71 4.08
N THR A 150 9.46 -0.61 3.12
CA THR A 150 10.86 -1.06 3.30
C THR A 150 11.56 -0.35 4.48
N LEU A 151 11.21 0.91 4.75
CA LEU A 151 11.80 1.67 5.86
C LEU A 151 11.28 1.22 7.23
N VAL A 152 10.02 0.80 7.33
CA VAL A 152 9.40 0.37 8.60
C VAL A 152 9.52 -1.14 8.83
N ASP A 153 9.68 -1.92 7.76
CA ASP A 153 9.78 -3.38 7.78
C ASP A 153 11.25 -3.83 7.92
N ARG A 154 11.88 -3.42 9.01
CA ARG A 154 13.26 -3.80 9.31
C ARG A 154 13.29 -5.10 10.10
N PRO A 155 14.33 -5.98 9.88
CA PRO A 155 14.55 -7.09 10.78
C PRO A 155 14.76 -6.54 12.19
N ALA A 156 14.17 -7.22 13.19
CA ALA A 156 14.46 -6.88 14.58
C ALA A 156 15.99 -6.89 14.76
N SER A 157 16.58 -5.75 15.14
CA SER A 157 17.98 -5.72 15.50
C SER A 157 18.20 -6.76 16.59
N ARG A 158 19.07 -7.73 16.36
CA ARG A 158 19.54 -8.60 17.44
C ARG A 158 20.08 -7.66 18.51
N SER A 159 19.36 -7.49 19.63
CA SER A 159 20.00 -6.98 20.85
C SER A 159 21.24 -7.82 21.08
N PRO A 160 22.43 -7.24 21.24
CA PRO A 160 23.57 -8.01 21.65
C PRO A 160 23.15 -8.69 22.96
N ALA A 161 23.15 -10.03 22.97
CA ALA A 161 22.93 -10.80 24.18
C ALA A 161 23.91 -10.24 25.21
N GLY A 162 23.36 -9.60 26.26
CA GLY A 162 24.17 -9.09 27.34
C GLY A 162 25.03 -10.22 27.85
N SER A 163 26.35 -10.14 27.69
CA SER A 163 27.27 -10.98 28.40
C SER A 163 27.13 -10.58 29.89
N PHE A 164 26.29 -11.30 30.59
CA PHE A 164 26.39 -11.34 32.02
C PHE A 164 27.73 -11.99 32.31
N GLY A 165 28.75 -11.15 32.50
CA GLY A 165 30.02 -11.56 33.11
C GLY A 165 29.71 -12.12 34.45
N ASP A 166 29.97 -13.41 34.61
CA ASP A 166 30.03 -14.12 35.89
C ASP A 166 31.20 -13.51 36.67
N ALA A 167 30.90 -12.51 37.48
CA ALA A 167 31.81 -12.00 38.50
C ALA A 167 31.67 -12.90 39.70
N THR A 168 32.31 -14.07 39.67
CA THR A 168 32.67 -14.82 40.89
C THR A 168 33.65 -13.98 41.69
N GLY A 169 33.09 -13.19 42.62
CA GLY A 169 33.85 -12.47 43.61
C GLY A 169 34.53 -13.46 44.55
N ASP A 170 35.85 -13.52 44.51
CA ASP A 170 36.70 -14.16 45.46
C ASP A 170 36.56 -13.45 46.79
N VAL A 171 36.11 -14.18 47.80
CA VAL A 171 36.01 -13.70 49.19
C VAL A 171 37.35 -14.03 49.89
N PRO A 172 38.13 -13.05 50.33
CA PRO A 172 39.33 -13.35 51.09
C PRO A 172 38.96 -13.75 52.54
N THR A 173 39.29 -14.96 52.91
CA THR A 173 39.24 -15.48 54.26
C THR A 173 40.22 -14.70 55.15
N ALA A 174 39.69 -14.00 56.17
CA ALA A 174 40.51 -13.41 57.23
C ALA A 174 40.99 -14.49 58.16
N ALA A 175 42.31 -14.63 58.26
CA ALA A 175 42.99 -15.49 59.23
C ALA A 175 42.96 -14.84 60.61
N GLU A 176 42.51 -15.59 61.59
CA GLU A 176 42.70 -15.29 63.02
C GLU A 176 44.18 -15.43 63.39
N THR A 177 44.67 -14.46 64.16
CA THR A 177 45.86 -14.67 65.00
C THR A 177 45.69 -13.91 66.34
N HIS A 178 45.71 -14.70 67.39
CA HIS A 178 46.06 -14.42 68.81
C HIS A 178 45.96 -12.98 69.39
#